data_817851664d8572d73afdc2cac4c932d7
#
_entry.id   817851664d8572d73afdc2cac4c932d7
#
_cell.length_a   1.000
_cell.length_b   1.000
_cell.length_c   1.000
_cell.angle_alpha   90.00
_cell.angle_beta   90.00
_cell.angle_gamma   90.00
#
_symmetry.space_group_name_H-M   'P 1'
#
loop_
_entity.id
_entity.type
_entity.pdbx_description
1 polymer ?
#
loop_
_entity_poly.entity_id
_entity_poly.type
_entity_poly.pdbx_seq_one_letter_code
_entity_poly.pdbx_strand_id
1 'polypeptide(L)'
;MKFVIKDEIRGRMRVRVKQNEMTCREADILQYYFDGQKCVTKVKVNERVNDVVICYSGSRSHVIKLLQQFNYKNVDVPQTYLDNSGRKLNNYYKEKLINRVVLRVGNKLFVPLPIRAGITIVRSFKYIWEGIRTLAKGKIEVPVLDATAIGVSILRNDTATAGSIMFLLGIGEILEEWTHKKSVDDLARSMSLNIGKVWLVKDGQEILVPSDEIEAGDNVRIRVGNVIPFDGEVVSGEAMVNQASMTGESMPVRKGESAIVYAGTVVEEGEITISVRSTNGGSKYENIVHMIEESEKLKSSVESKASHLADQLVPYSLAGTALTYLFTRNVTKALSILMVDYSCALKLSMPLSVLSAINEAGTYSATVKGGKYMEAIAEADTIVFDKTGTLTKAEPTVKQVVSFNGLGEDELLRIAACLEEHFPHSMAKAVVGAARIRILSMRKCIQK
;
A
#
# COMPACT_ATOMS: atom_id res chain seq x y z
N MET A 1 16.91 18.10 -17.08
CA MET A 1 17.65 16.92 -16.58
C MET A 1 18.61 16.40 -17.66
N LYS A 2 19.82 15.89 -17.31
CA LYS A 2 20.75 15.26 -18.26
C LYS A 2 20.48 13.75 -18.30
N PHE A 3 20.34 13.18 -19.51
CA PHE A 3 20.01 11.75 -19.69
C PHE A 3 20.60 11.19 -20.99
N VAL A 4 20.59 9.85 -21.10
CA VAL A 4 20.95 9.10 -22.30
C VAL A 4 19.83 8.12 -22.62
N ILE A 5 19.39 8.07 -23.87
CA ILE A 5 18.44 7.05 -24.32
C ILE A 5 19.20 5.72 -24.46
N LYS A 6 18.76 4.69 -23.77
CA LYS A 6 19.35 3.35 -23.75
C LYS A 6 18.68 2.40 -24.72
N ASP A 7 17.38 2.52 -24.83
CA ASP A 7 16.53 1.68 -25.68
C ASP A 7 15.26 2.44 -26.03
N GLU A 8 14.76 2.26 -27.24
CA GLU A 8 13.56 2.91 -27.72
C GLU A 8 12.83 2.04 -28.73
N ILE A 9 11.54 1.87 -28.51
CA ILE A 9 10.60 1.30 -29.47
C ILE A 9 9.40 2.23 -29.59
N ARG A 10 8.56 2.05 -30.62
CA ARG A 10 7.39 2.91 -30.83
C ARG A 10 6.49 2.92 -29.58
N GLY A 11 6.29 4.10 -28.99
CA GLY A 11 5.48 4.30 -27.79
C GLY A 11 6.14 3.94 -26.47
N ARG A 12 7.44 3.53 -26.46
CA ARG A 12 8.18 3.24 -25.23
C ARG A 12 9.63 3.66 -25.34
N MET A 13 10.11 4.38 -24.36
CA MET A 13 11.50 4.86 -24.28
C MET A 13 12.12 4.48 -22.93
N ARG A 14 13.35 3.96 -22.94
CA ARG A 14 14.17 3.76 -21.73
C ARG A 14 15.31 4.75 -21.73
N VAL A 15 15.34 5.59 -20.72
CA VAL A 15 16.39 6.61 -20.55
C VAL A 15 17.15 6.35 -19.26
N ARG A 16 18.46 6.64 -19.29
CA ARG A 16 19.31 6.65 -18.10
C ARG A 16 19.60 8.09 -17.72
N VAL A 17 19.25 8.46 -16.49
CA VAL A 17 19.55 9.76 -15.91
C VAL A 17 21.05 9.82 -15.57
N LYS A 18 21.72 10.89 -15.99
CA LYS A 18 23.15 11.11 -15.69
C LYS A 18 23.29 11.76 -14.30
N GLN A 19 23.25 10.93 -13.27
CA GLN A 19 23.54 11.30 -11.88
C GLN A 19 24.25 10.11 -11.21
N ASN A 20 24.99 10.36 -10.13
CA ASN A 20 25.76 9.29 -9.46
C ASN A 20 24.80 8.26 -8.84
N GLU A 21 23.91 8.71 -8.00
CA GLU A 21 22.90 7.88 -7.35
C GLU A 21 21.54 8.60 -7.38
N MET A 22 20.46 7.86 -7.53
CA MET A 22 19.11 8.35 -7.43
C MET A 22 18.52 7.87 -6.11
N THR A 23 18.13 8.82 -5.26
CA THR A 23 17.45 8.48 -4.02
C THR A 23 16.03 8.00 -4.29
N CYS A 24 15.43 7.25 -3.34
CA CYS A 24 14.03 6.86 -3.45
C CYS A 24 13.10 8.06 -3.64
N ARG A 25 13.39 9.16 -2.92
CA ARG A 25 12.62 10.41 -3.03
C ARG A 25 12.72 11.03 -4.43
N GLU A 26 13.90 11.10 -5.01
CA GLU A 26 14.09 11.59 -6.37
C GLU A 26 13.37 10.71 -7.41
N ALA A 27 13.41 9.39 -7.22
CA ALA A 27 12.70 8.47 -8.08
C ALA A 27 11.17 8.67 -8.00
N ASP A 28 10.64 8.95 -6.82
CA ASP A 28 9.22 9.23 -6.61
C ASP A 28 8.81 10.56 -7.20
N ILE A 29 9.61 11.63 -7.05
CA ILE A 29 9.38 12.93 -7.69
C ILE A 29 9.36 12.79 -9.22
N LEU A 30 10.31 12.04 -9.77
CA LEU A 30 10.40 11.80 -11.20
C LEU A 30 9.21 11.00 -11.72
N GLN A 31 8.78 10.00 -10.98
CA GLN A 31 7.62 9.19 -11.30
C GLN A 31 6.34 10.03 -11.27
N TYR A 32 6.12 10.79 -10.21
CA TYR A 32 4.97 11.69 -10.06
C TYR A 32 4.86 12.70 -11.22
N TYR A 33 6.00 13.32 -11.57
CA TYR A 33 6.03 14.29 -12.68
C TYR A 33 5.56 13.69 -14.00
N PHE A 34 6.02 12.48 -14.33
CA PHE A 34 5.66 11.82 -15.58
C PHE A 34 4.26 11.20 -15.55
N ASP A 35 3.81 10.67 -14.40
CA ASP A 35 2.44 10.15 -14.25
C ASP A 35 1.39 11.27 -14.42
N GLY A 36 1.75 12.52 -14.08
CA GLY A 36 0.90 13.70 -14.30
C GLY A 36 0.81 14.19 -15.76
N GLN A 37 1.59 13.62 -16.71
CA GLN A 37 1.61 14.09 -18.09
C GLN A 37 0.59 13.33 -18.95
N LYS A 38 -0.33 14.05 -19.60
CA LYS A 38 -1.39 13.47 -20.47
C LYS A 38 -0.88 12.55 -21.59
N CYS A 39 0.35 12.75 -22.05
CA CYS A 39 0.96 11.94 -23.10
C CYS A 39 1.62 10.67 -22.58
N VAL A 40 1.81 10.52 -21.28
CA VAL A 40 2.44 9.35 -20.65
C VAL A 40 1.35 8.39 -20.21
N THR A 41 1.44 7.15 -20.66
CA THR A 41 0.49 6.09 -20.30
C THR A 41 0.99 5.24 -19.13
N LYS A 42 2.31 5.13 -18.98
CA LYS A 42 2.93 4.40 -17.87
C LYS A 42 4.38 4.87 -17.70
N VAL A 43 4.80 5.06 -16.47
CA VAL A 43 6.21 5.30 -16.15
C VAL A 43 6.69 4.33 -15.09
N LYS A 44 7.94 3.93 -15.18
CA LYS A 44 8.62 3.10 -14.18
C LYS A 44 10.03 3.63 -13.98
N VAL A 45 10.32 4.08 -12.78
CA VAL A 45 11.64 4.57 -12.39
C VAL A 45 12.37 3.50 -11.60
N ASN A 46 13.62 3.24 -11.98
CA ASN A 46 14.50 2.32 -11.26
C ASN A 46 15.71 3.12 -10.75
N GLU A 47 15.68 3.45 -9.48
CA GLU A 47 16.69 4.27 -8.80
C GLU A 47 18.07 3.61 -8.73
N ARG A 48 18.15 2.27 -8.67
CA ARG A 48 19.42 1.55 -8.54
C ARG A 48 20.35 1.69 -9.76
N VAL A 49 19.73 1.83 -10.93
CA VAL A 49 20.46 1.96 -12.21
C VAL A 49 20.21 3.29 -12.87
N ASN A 50 19.50 4.20 -12.21
CA ASN A 50 19.10 5.52 -12.69
C ASN A 50 18.30 5.45 -14.02
N ASP A 51 17.58 4.36 -14.27
CA ASP A 51 16.83 4.15 -15.50
C ASP A 51 15.35 4.50 -15.31
N VAL A 52 14.80 5.15 -16.33
CA VAL A 52 13.37 5.51 -16.42
C VAL A 52 12.81 4.90 -17.70
N VAL A 53 11.78 4.11 -17.56
CA VAL A 53 11.01 3.56 -18.69
C VAL A 53 9.71 4.33 -18.80
N ILE A 54 9.50 5.01 -19.92
CA ILE A 54 8.34 5.83 -20.19
C ILE A 54 7.58 5.20 -21.35
N CYS A 55 6.35 4.80 -21.12
CA CYS A 55 5.42 4.45 -22.18
C CYS A 55 4.55 5.69 -22.49
N TYR A 56 4.40 6.04 -23.75
CA TYR A 56 3.76 7.27 -24.14
C TYR A 56 2.91 7.11 -25.39
N SER A 57 1.88 7.95 -25.51
CA SER A 57 1.07 8.13 -26.70
C SER A 57 1.34 9.50 -27.29
N GLY A 58 1.64 9.58 -28.59
CA GLY A 58 1.89 10.84 -29.29
C GLY A 58 3.35 11.04 -29.72
N SER A 59 3.82 12.30 -29.70
CA SER A 59 5.10 12.67 -30.30
C SER A 59 6.28 12.38 -29.38
N ARG A 60 7.27 11.65 -29.91
CA ARG A 60 8.60 11.42 -29.28
C ARG A 60 9.26 12.72 -28.83
N SER A 61 9.22 13.74 -29.67
CA SER A 61 9.85 15.04 -29.38
C SER A 61 9.25 15.72 -28.14
N HIS A 62 7.99 15.49 -27.86
CA HIS A 62 7.33 16.02 -26.67
C HIS A 62 7.87 15.37 -25.38
N VAL A 63 8.04 14.06 -25.36
CA VAL A 63 8.61 13.34 -24.20
C VAL A 63 10.06 13.77 -23.96
N ILE A 64 10.85 13.98 -25.01
CA ILE A 64 12.23 14.49 -24.89
C ILE A 64 12.24 15.90 -24.29
N LYS A 65 11.35 16.78 -24.70
CA LYS A 65 11.22 18.13 -24.11
C LYS A 65 10.87 18.06 -22.62
N LEU A 66 9.93 17.22 -22.24
CA LEU A 66 9.57 16.99 -20.82
C LEU A 66 10.79 16.52 -20.01
N LEU A 67 11.56 15.57 -20.52
CA LEU A 67 12.81 15.09 -19.89
C LEU A 67 13.84 16.21 -19.74
N GLN A 68 14.00 17.06 -20.75
CA GLN A 68 14.95 18.18 -20.72
C GLN A 68 14.54 19.26 -19.72
N GLN A 69 13.24 19.57 -19.65
CA GLN A 69 12.67 20.60 -18.77
C GLN A 69 12.58 20.15 -17.31
N PHE A 70 12.59 18.86 -17.05
CA PHE A 70 12.47 18.32 -15.69
C PHE A 70 13.62 18.78 -14.77
N ASN A 71 13.22 19.27 -13.59
CA ASN A 71 14.14 19.60 -12.50
C ASN A 71 13.47 19.21 -11.17
N TYR A 72 14.15 18.44 -10.34
CA TYR A 72 13.69 17.98 -9.03
C TYR A 72 13.21 19.10 -8.11
N LYS A 73 13.81 20.29 -8.21
CA LYS A 73 13.49 21.44 -7.36
C LYS A 73 12.21 22.17 -7.77
N ASN A 74 11.78 22.00 -9.01
CA ASN A 74 10.64 22.75 -9.57
C ASN A 74 9.34 21.95 -9.60
N VAL A 75 9.36 20.72 -9.10
CA VAL A 75 8.17 19.86 -9.02
C VAL A 75 7.70 19.85 -7.57
N ASP A 76 6.55 20.45 -7.34
CA ASP A 76 5.87 20.36 -6.06
C ASP A 76 5.11 19.03 -6.00
N VAL A 77 5.64 18.12 -5.19
CA VAL A 77 5.07 16.79 -4.99
C VAL A 77 4.48 16.76 -3.58
N PRO A 78 3.20 16.40 -3.45
CA PRO A 78 2.59 16.25 -2.14
C PRO A 78 3.43 15.31 -1.27
N GLN A 79 3.70 15.71 -0.04
CA GLN A 79 4.47 14.90 0.91
C GLN A 79 3.81 13.53 1.09
N THR A 80 2.48 13.50 1.07
CA THR A 80 1.66 12.30 1.08
C THR A 80 2.03 11.29 -0.01
N TYR A 81 2.31 11.74 -1.23
CA TYR A 81 2.75 10.86 -2.32
C TYR A 81 4.13 10.25 -2.04
N LEU A 82 5.06 11.06 -1.51
CA LEU A 82 6.43 10.63 -1.18
C LEU A 82 6.46 9.61 -0.04
N ASP A 83 5.65 9.83 0.98
CA ASP A 83 5.55 8.94 2.14
C ASP A 83 4.85 7.64 1.78
N ASN A 84 3.93 7.68 0.81
CA ASN A 84 3.10 6.56 0.40
C ASN A 84 3.64 5.76 -0.83
N SER A 85 4.86 5.99 -1.27
CA SER A 85 5.39 5.32 -2.48
C SER A 85 5.66 3.81 -2.32
N GLY A 86 5.79 3.30 -1.09
CA GLY A 86 6.16 1.91 -0.78
C GLY A 86 7.52 1.47 -1.31
N ARG A 87 8.21 2.37 -1.98
CA ARG A 87 9.50 2.10 -2.60
C ARG A 87 10.55 1.69 -1.57
N LYS A 88 10.59 2.35 -0.41
CA LYS A 88 11.51 2.05 0.69
C LYS A 88 11.33 0.61 1.19
N LEU A 89 10.09 0.20 1.46
CA LEU A 89 9.77 -1.15 1.92
C LEU A 89 10.17 -2.21 0.87
N ASN A 90 9.74 -2.01 -0.37
CA ASN A 90 10.07 -2.92 -1.46
C ASN A 90 11.59 -3.03 -1.69
N ASN A 91 12.33 -1.91 -1.58
CA ASN A 91 13.77 -1.92 -1.74
C ASN A 91 14.47 -2.63 -0.59
N TYR A 92 14.03 -2.43 0.64
CA TYR A 92 14.56 -3.13 1.81
C TYR A 92 14.51 -4.66 1.64
N TYR A 93 13.34 -5.21 1.28
CA TYR A 93 13.21 -6.66 1.10
C TYR A 93 13.94 -7.19 -0.14
N LYS A 94 13.96 -6.43 -1.24
CA LYS A 94 14.79 -6.77 -2.41
C LYS A 94 16.26 -6.82 -2.06
N GLU A 95 16.77 -5.87 -1.28
CA GLU A 95 18.14 -5.87 -0.79
C GLU A 95 18.43 -7.06 0.12
N LYS A 96 17.53 -7.34 1.05
CA LYS A 96 17.63 -8.49 1.96
C LYS A 96 17.72 -9.81 1.18
N LEU A 97 16.91 -9.97 0.10
CA LEU A 97 16.99 -11.13 -0.79
C LEU A 97 18.30 -11.17 -1.59
N ILE A 98 18.66 -10.06 -2.24
CA ILE A 98 19.90 -9.98 -3.04
C ILE A 98 21.11 -10.27 -2.16
N ASN A 99 21.21 -9.65 -0.99
CA ASN A 99 22.32 -9.85 -0.06
C ASN A 99 22.40 -11.32 0.38
N ARG A 100 21.27 -12.00 0.61
CA ARG A 100 21.27 -13.42 0.96
C ARG A 100 21.81 -14.28 -0.18
N VAL A 101 21.44 -13.98 -1.42
CA VAL A 101 21.96 -14.68 -2.61
C VAL A 101 23.46 -14.39 -2.82
N VAL A 102 23.84 -13.11 -2.76
CA VAL A 102 25.26 -12.69 -2.93
C VAL A 102 26.15 -13.31 -1.85
N LEU A 103 25.71 -13.28 -0.60
CA LEU A 103 26.44 -13.91 0.50
C LEU A 103 26.58 -15.43 0.30
N ARG A 104 25.55 -16.11 -0.22
CA ARG A 104 25.66 -17.54 -0.53
C ARG A 104 26.67 -17.83 -1.64
N VAL A 105 26.59 -17.06 -2.74
CA VAL A 105 27.53 -17.20 -3.86
C VAL A 105 28.95 -16.84 -3.40
N GLY A 106 29.12 -15.73 -2.68
CA GLY A 106 30.39 -15.29 -2.14
C GLY A 106 30.99 -16.32 -1.18
N ASN A 107 30.20 -16.85 -0.25
CA ASN A 107 30.66 -17.92 0.66
C ASN A 107 31.07 -19.18 -0.13
N LYS A 108 30.36 -19.52 -1.21
CA LYS A 108 30.70 -20.69 -2.03
C LYS A 108 32.02 -20.49 -2.81
N LEU A 109 32.30 -19.27 -3.24
CA LEU A 109 33.47 -18.95 -4.08
C LEU A 109 34.72 -18.64 -3.26
N PHE A 110 34.60 -17.90 -2.16
CA PHE A 110 35.74 -17.31 -1.45
C PHE A 110 36.04 -17.94 -0.09
N VAL A 111 35.09 -18.68 0.52
CA VAL A 111 35.27 -19.25 1.85
C VAL A 111 35.73 -20.70 1.76
N PRO A 112 36.89 -21.07 2.38
CA PRO A 112 37.35 -22.45 2.44
C PRO A 112 36.33 -23.41 3.04
N LEU A 113 36.34 -24.66 2.57
CA LEU A 113 35.37 -25.70 2.99
C LEU A 113 35.23 -25.87 4.52
N PRO A 114 36.34 -25.91 5.31
CA PRO A 114 36.19 -26.11 6.77
C PRO A 114 35.46 -24.97 7.47
N ILE A 115 35.76 -23.71 7.06
CA ILE A 115 35.14 -22.53 7.63
C ILE A 115 33.66 -22.49 7.24
N ARG A 116 33.35 -22.81 5.99
CA ARG A 116 31.97 -22.89 5.50
C ARG A 116 31.17 -23.97 6.22
N ALA A 117 31.77 -25.12 6.50
CA ALA A 117 31.14 -26.16 7.30
C ALA A 117 30.83 -25.68 8.71
N GLY A 118 31.79 -25.01 9.38
CA GLY A 118 31.57 -24.42 10.70
C GLY A 118 30.43 -23.40 10.73
N ILE A 119 30.38 -22.48 9.75
CA ILE A 119 29.28 -21.51 9.60
C ILE A 119 27.94 -22.22 9.41
N THR A 120 27.90 -23.28 8.61
CA THR A 120 26.68 -24.07 8.36
C THR A 120 26.18 -24.74 9.65
N ILE A 121 27.10 -25.35 10.42
CA ILE A 121 26.77 -25.97 11.70
C ILE A 121 26.21 -24.95 12.70
N VAL A 122 26.85 -23.80 12.84
CA VAL A 122 26.35 -22.73 13.75
C VAL A 122 24.98 -22.26 13.35
N ARG A 123 24.72 -22.03 12.04
CA ARG A 123 23.40 -21.61 11.55
C ARG A 123 22.32 -22.67 11.69
N SER A 124 22.67 -23.95 11.68
CA SER A 124 21.71 -25.05 11.83
C SER A 124 21.09 -25.11 13.22
N PHE A 125 21.78 -24.56 14.23
CA PHE A 125 21.30 -24.59 15.60
C PHE A 125 19.90 -23.97 15.77
N LYS A 126 19.61 -22.89 15.05
CA LYS A 126 18.26 -22.27 15.03
C LYS A 126 17.19 -23.30 14.64
N TYR A 127 17.37 -23.97 13.52
CA TYR A 127 16.38 -24.90 12.95
C TYR A 127 16.27 -26.19 13.78
N ILE A 128 17.38 -26.71 14.26
CA ILE A 128 17.40 -27.89 15.12
C ILE A 128 16.67 -27.59 16.43
N TRP A 129 16.91 -26.41 17.01
CA TRP A 129 16.24 -25.99 18.25
C TRP A 129 14.73 -25.83 18.07
N GLU A 130 14.30 -25.25 16.96
CA GLU A 130 12.88 -25.11 16.58
C GLU A 130 12.20 -26.48 16.46
N GLY A 131 12.84 -27.43 15.79
CA GLY A 131 12.34 -28.81 15.69
C GLY A 131 12.22 -29.50 17.03
N ILE A 132 13.25 -29.40 17.88
CA ILE A 132 13.22 -29.97 19.25
C ILE A 132 12.11 -29.34 20.10
N ARG A 133 11.93 -28.00 20.00
CA ARG A 133 10.88 -27.28 20.72
C ARG A 133 9.48 -27.72 20.28
N THR A 134 9.29 -27.95 18.98
CA THR A 134 8.02 -28.44 18.41
C THR A 134 7.73 -29.84 18.87
N LEU A 135 8.74 -30.72 18.86
CA LEU A 135 8.61 -32.09 19.33
C LEU A 135 8.34 -32.15 20.86
N ALA A 136 8.96 -31.25 21.62
CA ALA A 136 8.71 -31.14 23.07
C ALA A 136 7.26 -30.71 23.39
N LYS A 137 6.58 -30.05 22.47
CA LYS A 137 5.14 -29.73 22.57
C LYS A 137 4.23 -30.90 22.16
N GLY A 138 4.78 -32.05 21.84
CA GLY A 138 4.04 -33.24 21.37
C GLY A 138 3.54 -33.14 19.94
N LYS A 139 4.09 -32.22 19.13
CA LYS A 139 3.67 -31.99 17.74
C LYS A 139 4.73 -32.49 16.77
N ILE A 140 4.30 -33.14 15.70
CA ILE A 140 5.15 -33.59 14.59
C ILE A 140 4.76 -32.77 13.37
N GLU A 141 5.34 -31.58 13.28
CA GLU A 141 5.08 -30.56 12.25
C GLU A 141 6.35 -30.32 11.41
N VAL A 142 6.24 -29.51 10.35
CA VAL A 142 7.33 -29.18 9.42
C VAL A 142 8.67 -28.81 10.11
N PRO A 143 8.74 -28.04 11.21
CA PRO A 143 10.01 -27.78 11.89
C PRO A 143 10.77 -29.04 12.36
N VAL A 144 10.06 -30.12 12.64
CA VAL A 144 10.67 -31.42 12.99
C VAL A 144 11.29 -32.07 11.76
N LEU A 145 10.63 -32.00 10.60
CA LEU A 145 11.16 -32.48 9.33
C LEU A 145 12.43 -31.71 8.95
N ASP A 146 12.38 -30.38 8.99
CA ASP A 146 13.50 -29.49 8.68
C ASP A 146 14.71 -29.78 9.59
N ALA A 147 14.47 -29.89 10.90
CA ALA A 147 15.50 -30.20 11.88
C ALA A 147 16.13 -31.58 11.61
N THR A 148 15.31 -32.58 11.28
CA THR A 148 15.77 -33.93 10.97
C THR A 148 16.62 -33.96 9.69
N ALA A 149 16.16 -33.31 8.63
CA ALA A 149 16.86 -33.24 7.35
C ALA A 149 18.23 -32.52 7.50
N ILE A 150 18.23 -31.37 8.18
CA ILE A 150 19.46 -30.60 8.44
C ILE A 150 20.39 -31.37 9.37
N GLY A 151 19.85 -31.94 10.47
CA GLY A 151 20.64 -32.69 11.47
C GLY A 151 21.32 -33.91 10.85
N VAL A 152 20.58 -34.75 10.13
CA VAL A 152 21.13 -35.95 9.48
C VAL A 152 22.16 -35.56 8.39
N SER A 153 21.93 -34.48 7.63
CA SER A 153 22.91 -33.99 6.66
C SER A 153 24.22 -33.55 7.32
N ILE A 154 24.16 -32.90 8.49
CA ILE A 154 25.34 -32.48 9.24
C ILE A 154 26.08 -33.70 9.82
N LEU A 155 25.34 -34.65 10.41
CA LEU A 155 25.94 -35.90 10.96
C LEU A 155 26.69 -36.71 9.90
N ARG A 156 26.24 -36.59 8.63
CA ARG A 156 26.91 -37.21 7.48
C ARG A 156 28.04 -36.36 6.89
N ASN A 157 28.34 -35.23 7.50
CA ASN A 157 29.31 -34.28 6.99
C ASN A 157 28.91 -33.64 5.63
N ASP A 158 27.64 -33.76 5.23
CA ASP A 158 27.09 -33.12 4.04
C ASP A 158 26.55 -31.72 4.36
N THR A 159 27.48 -30.83 4.67
CA THR A 159 27.16 -29.44 4.99
C THR A 159 26.65 -28.64 3.77
N ALA A 160 26.87 -29.14 2.55
CA ALA A 160 26.37 -28.51 1.34
C ALA A 160 24.86 -28.65 1.21
N THR A 161 24.33 -29.85 1.45
CA THR A 161 22.88 -30.12 1.50
C THR A 161 22.21 -29.36 2.62
N ALA A 162 22.72 -29.47 3.88
CA ALA A 162 22.22 -28.72 5.02
C ALA A 162 22.17 -27.20 4.73
N GLY A 163 23.24 -26.65 4.16
CA GLY A 163 23.29 -25.24 3.77
C GLY A 163 22.30 -24.86 2.68
N SER A 164 21.95 -25.78 1.77
CA SER A 164 20.97 -25.53 0.70
C SER A 164 19.55 -25.48 1.27
N ILE A 165 19.19 -26.42 2.14
CA ILE A 165 17.91 -26.43 2.84
C ILE A 165 17.73 -25.13 3.62
N MET A 166 18.68 -24.77 4.50
CA MET A 166 18.61 -23.54 5.28
C MET A 166 18.56 -22.25 4.43
N PHE A 167 19.16 -22.26 3.25
CA PHE A 167 19.09 -21.14 2.32
C PHE A 167 17.68 -20.97 1.75
N LEU A 168 17.05 -22.06 1.31
CA LEU A 168 15.70 -22.03 0.75
C LEU A 168 14.66 -21.64 1.83
N LEU A 169 14.76 -22.22 3.02
CA LEU A 169 13.91 -21.85 4.15
C LEU A 169 14.00 -20.35 4.44
N GLY A 170 15.21 -19.83 4.51
CA GLY A 170 15.36 -18.41 4.79
C GLY A 170 15.01 -17.46 3.65
N ILE A 171 14.94 -17.89 2.40
CA ILE A 171 14.30 -17.11 1.33
C ILE A 171 12.79 -17.11 1.54
N GLY A 172 12.20 -18.27 1.87
CA GLY A 172 10.79 -18.39 2.20
C GLY A 172 10.36 -17.44 3.32
N GLU A 173 11.10 -17.42 4.44
CA GLU A 173 10.87 -16.51 5.57
C GLU A 173 10.88 -15.02 5.13
N ILE A 174 11.83 -14.63 4.27
CA ILE A 174 11.93 -13.24 3.78
C ILE A 174 10.72 -12.90 2.88
N LEU A 175 10.29 -13.81 2.02
CA LEU A 175 9.16 -13.60 1.11
C LEU A 175 7.83 -13.52 1.90
N GLU A 176 7.63 -14.38 2.90
CA GLU A 176 6.47 -14.37 3.78
C GLU A 176 6.39 -13.05 4.55
N GLU A 177 7.50 -12.62 5.18
CA GLU A 177 7.58 -11.34 5.89
C GLU A 177 7.33 -10.14 4.94
N TRP A 178 7.87 -10.18 3.72
CA TRP A 178 7.65 -9.12 2.74
C TRP A 178 6.19 -9.02 2.30
N THR A 179 5.57 -10.17 2.00
CA THR A 179 4.15 -10.22 1.59
C THR A 179 3.26 -9.64 2.68
N HIS A 180 3.48 -10.05 3.92
CA HIS A 180 2.72 -9.56 5.06
C HIS A 180 2.88 -8.05 5.23
N LYS A 181 4.12 -7.55 5.31
CA LYS A 181 4.37 -6.11 5.52
C LYS A 181 3.93 -5.25 4.35
N LYS A 182 4.02 -5.75 3.12
CA LYS A 182 3.52 -5.02 1.96
C LYS A 182 2.00 -4.88 1.99
N SER A 183 1.30 -5.92 2.37
CA SER A 183 -0.16 -5.91 2.52
C SER A 183 -0.61 -4.87 3.55
N VAL A 184 0.01 -4.87 4.75
CA VAL A 184 -0.28 -3.90 5.82
C VAL A 184 0.05 -2.46 5.37
N ASP A 185 1.19 -2.24 4.72
CA ASP A 185 1.64 -0.94 4.27
C ASP A 185 0.74 -0.36 3.15
N ASP A 186 0.34 -1.19 2.18
CA ASP A 186 -0.59 -0.78 1.11
C ASP A 186 -1.97 -0.42 1.67
N LEU A 187 -2.43 -1.12 2.72
CA LEU A 187 -3.66 -0.83 3.42
C LEU A 187 -3.58 0.47 4.22
N ALA A 188 -2.57 0.62 5.07
CA ALA A 188 -2.36 1.83 5.85
C ALA A 188 -2.33 3.08 4.96
N ARG A 189 -1.74 2.96 3.75
CA ARG A 189 -1.72 4.05 2.75
C ARG A 189 -3.07 4.36 2.13
N SER A 190 -3.85 3.33 1.81
CA SER A 190 -5.17 3.55 1.20
C SER A 190 -6.15 4.21 2.16
N MET A 191 -5.86 4.16 3.45
CA MET A 191 -6.74 4.63 4.53
C MET A 191 -6.15 5.83 5.32
N SER A 192 -4.88 6.21 5.15
CA SER A 192 -4.29 7.31 5.89
C SER A 192 -4.85 8.67 5.45
N LEU A 193 -5.50 9.34 6.39
CA LEU A 193 -5.80 10.77 6.31
C LEU A 193 -4.49 11.53 6.57
N ASN A 194 -3.73 11.80 5.54
CA ASN A 194 -2.42 12.42 5.70
C ASN A 194 -2.56 13.94 5.78
N ILE A 195 -2.98 14.44 6.95
CA ILE A 195 -3.04 15.88 7.25
C ILE A 195 -1.72 16.24 7.91
N GLY A 196 -0.82 16.80 7.12
CA GLY A 196 0.55 17.09 7.60
C GLY A 196 0.65 18.18 8.64
N LYS A 197 -0.24 19.22 8.61
CA LYS A 197 -0.24 20.37 9.52
C LYS A 197 -1.64 20.83 9.85
N VAL A 198 -1.86 21.31 11.06
CA VAL A 198 -3.14 21.80 11.58
C VAL A 198 -2.97 23.13 12.31
N TRP A 199 -4.04 23.92 12.42
CA TRP A 199 -4.06 25.17 13.12
C TRP A 199 -4.43 24.95 14.60
N LEU A 200 -3.43 24.89 15.45
CA LEU A 200 -3.61 24.85 16.92
C LEU A 200 -4.02 26.25 17.43
N VAL A 201 -5.07 26.29 18.22
CA VAL A 201 -5.54 27.52 18.90
C VAL A 201 -5.10 27.45 20.35
N LYS A 202 -4.13 28.29 20.74
CA LYS A 202 -3.62 28.37 22.11
C LYS A 202 -3.49 29.85 22.53
N ASP A 203 -4.04 30.18 23.67
CA ASP A 203 -4.03 31.54 24.23
C ASP A 203 -4.57 32.61 23.25
N GLY A 204 -5.56 32.27 22.45
CA GLY A 204 -6.15 33.15 21.44
C GLY A 204 -5.32 33.35 20.16
N GLN A 205 -4.19 32.68 20.05
CA GLN A 205 -3.34 32.70 18.86
C GLN A 205 -3.47 31.40 18.07
N GLU A 206 -3.37 31.51 16.75
CA GLU A 206 -3.37 30.36 15.83
C GLU A 206 -1.95 30.04 15.38
N ILE A 207 -1.49 28.84 15.66
CA ILE A 207 -0.15 28.36 15.32
C ILE A 207 -0.28 27.15 14.41
N LEU A 208 0.42 27.18 13.28
CA LEU A 208 0.44 26.05 12.36
C LEU A 208 1.46 25.01 12.83
N VAL A 209 1.00 23.90 13.37
CA VAL A 209 1.84 22.83 13.93
C VAL A 209 1.65 21.52 13.13
N PRO A 210 2.65 20.61 13.15
CA PRO A 210 2.48 19.25 12.67
C PRO A 210 1.33 18.53 13.41
N SER A 211 0.58 17.69 12.70
CA SER A 211 -0.58 17.01 13.29
C SER A 211 -0.18 15.97 14.36
N ASP A 212 1.04 15.49 14.34
CA ASP A 212 1.62 14.56 15.31
C ASP A 212 2.01 15.20 16.64
N GLU A 213 2.03 16.54 16.71
CA GLU A 213 2.27 17.32 17.94
C GLU A 213 0.98 17.64 18.71
N ILE A 214 -0.20 17.30 18.17
CA ILE A 214 -1.50 17.59 18.82
C ILE A 214 -1.82 16.54 19.87
N GLU A 215 -2.29 16.99 21.02
CA GLU A 215 -2.72 16.15 22.12
C GLU A 215 -4.25 16.22 22.35
N ALA A 216 -4.79 15.22 23.05
CA ALA A 216 -6.19 15.24 23.43
C ALA A 216 -6.49 16.42 24.37
N GLY A 217 -7.51 17.19 24.06
CA GLY A 217 -7.87 18.45 24.75
C GLY A 217 -7.40 19.70 24.03
N ASP A 218 -6.51 19.59 23.03
CA ASP A 218 -6.09 20.74 22.23
C ASP A 218 -7.25 21.26 21.37
N ASN A 219 -7.24 22.57 21.12
CA ASN A 219 -8.20 23.21 20.24
C ASN A 219 -7.62 23.42 18.85
N VAL A 220 -8.27 22.85 17.84
CA VAL A 220 -7.85 22.92 16.45
C VAL A 220 -8.88 23.67 15.61
N ARG A 221 -8.44 24.70 14.87
CA ARG A 221 -9.29 25.43 13.95
C ARG A 221 -9.31 24.80 12.57
N ILE A 222 -10.51 24.62 12.02
CA ILE A 222 -10.74 24.02 10.73
C ILE A 222 -11.56 24.98 9.90
N ARG A 223 -11.01 25.34 8.74
CA ARG A 223 -11.61 26.31 7.81
C ARG A 223 -12.26 25.59 6.64
N VAL A 224 -13.06 26.33 5.91
CA VAL A 224 -13.71 25.87 4.68
C VAL A 224 -12.72 25.16 3.72
N GLY A 225 -13.14 24.07 3.12
CA GLY A 225 -12.33 23.27 2.21
C GLY A 225 -11.32 22.32 2.88
N ASN A 226 -11.15 22.38 4.19
CA ASN A 226 -10.24 21.52 4.91
C ASN A 226 -10.92 20.24 5.41
N VAL A 227 -10.15 19.17 5.44
CA VAL A 227 -10.53 17.91 6.08
C VAL A 227 -10.37 18.05 7.58
N ILE A 228 -11.33 17.57 8.35
CA ILE A 228 -11.28 17.49 9.81
C ILE A 228 -10.21 16.45 10.20
N PRO A 229 -9.16 16.84 10.95
CA PRO A 229 -8.02 15.97 11.18
C PRO A 229 -8.24 14.93 12.29
N PHE A 230 -9.08 15.28 13.29
CA PHE A 230 -9.28 14.47 14.49
C PHE A 230 -10.75 14.38 14.85
N ASP A 231 -11.13 13.30 15.54
CA ASP A 231 -12.42 13.24 16.19
C ASP A 231 -12.45 14.26 17.33
N GLY A 232 -13.52 15.07 17.40
CA GLY A 232 -13.61 16.12 18.40
C GLY A 232 -15.01 16.65 18.61
N GLU A 233 -15.11 17.59 19.51
CA GLU A 233 -16.32 18.35 19.81
C GLU A 233 -16.13 19.81 19.43
N VAL A 234 -17.09 20.39 18.76
CA VAL A 234 -17.08 21.81 18.37
C VAL A 234 -17.16 22.70 19.61
N VAL A 235 -16.12 23.51 19.84
CA VAL A 235 -16.03 24.45 20.98
C VAL A 235 -16.52 25.83 20.59
N SER A 236 -16.33 26.21 19.32
CA SER A 236 -16.80 27.49 18.79
C SER A 236 -16.94 27.45 17.28
N GLY A 237 -17.81 28.29 16.75
CA GLY A 237 -18.09 28.41 15.34
C GLY A 237 -19.20 27.46 14.87
N GLU A 238 -19.47 27.57 13.58
CA GLU A 238 -20.50 26.77 12.91
C GLU A 238 -20.05 26.44 11.49
N ALA A 239 -20.30 25.21 11.06
CA ALA A 239 -19.95 24.77 9.73
C ALA A 239 -20.94 23.76 9.15
N MET A 240 -21.02 23.74 7.81
CA MET A 240 -21.62 22.64 7.06
C MET A 240 -20.51 21.61 6.78
N VAL A 241 -20.70 20.42 7.31
CA VAL A 241 -19.69 19.34 7.25
C VAL A 241 -20.20 18.22 6.34
N ASN A 242 -19.45 17.96 5.29
CA ASN A 242 -19.72 16.82 4.41
C ASN A 242 -19.19 15.54 5.07
N GLN A 243 -20.10 14.64 5.35
CA GLN A 243 -19.85 13.33 5.96
C GLN A 243 -20.01 12.17 4.96
N ALA A 244 -20.04 12.45 3.66
CA ALA A 244 -20.26 11.45 2.61
C ALA A 244 -19.25 10.29 2.67
N SER A 245 -18.03 10.57 3.10
CA SER A 245 -16.99 9.55 3.30
C SER A 245 -17.33 8.52 4.38
N MET A 246 -18.25 8.85 5.29
CA MET A 246 -18.65 7.97 6.41
C MET A 246 -20.08 7.46 6.29
N THR A 247 -20.99 8.33 5.83
CA THR A 247 -22.44 8.03 5.78
C THR A 247 -22.93 7.71 4.37
N GLY A 248 -22.13 8.03 3.36
CA GLY A 248 -22.52 7.96 1.96
C GLY A 248 -23.46 9.07 1.50
N GLU A 249 -23.92 9.95 2.40
CA GLU A 249 -24.86 11.01 2.07
C GLU A 249 -24.14 12.28 1.59
N SER A 250 -24.50 12.78 0.41
CA SER A 250 -23.87 13.95 -0.21
C SER A 250 -24.31 15.29 0.42
N MET A 251 -25.37 15.30 1.23
CA MET A 251 -25.83 16.52 1.88
C MET A 251 -24.97 16.84 3.10
N PRO A 252 -24.35 18.03 3.16
CA PRO A 252 -23.59 18.43 4.31
C PRO A 252 -24.51 18.62 5.54
N VAL A 253 -23.99 18.27 6.71
CA VAL A 253 -24.69 18.37 7.98
C VAL A 253 -24.18 19.57 8.74
N ARG A 254 -25.12 20.39 9.26
CA ARG A 254 -24.80 21.54 10.11
C ARG A 254 -24.21 21.06 11.44
N LYS A 255 -23.04 21.59 11.79
CA LYS A 255 -22.32 21.35 13.04
C LYS A 255 -22.06 22.68 13.73
N GLY A 256 -22.64 22.85 14.91
CA GLY A 256 -22.44 24.01 15.79
C GLY A 256 -21.82 23.58 17.12
N GLU A 257 -21.77 24.49 18.09
CA GLU A 257 -21.21 24.22 19.42
C GLU A 257 -21.74 22.95 20.05
N SER A 258 -20.89 22.21 20.72
CA SER A 258 -21.14 20.89 21.33
C SER A 258 -21.50 19.76 20.34
N ALA A 259 -21.45 20.00 19.03
CA ALA A 259 -21.63 18.95 18.05
C ALA A 259 -20.36 18.10 17.91
N ILE A 260 -20.56 16.77 17.76
CA ILE A 260 -19.45 15.85 17.51
C ILE A 260 -19.13 15.88 16.02
N VAL A 261 -17.84 15.99 15.71
CA VAL A 261 -17.29 15.88 14.35
C VAL A 261 -16.28 14.74 14.28
N TYR A 262 -16.11 14.20 13.09
CA TYR A 262 -15.29 13.01 12.86
C TYR A 262 -14.15 13.31 11.89
N ALA A 263 -13.01 12.72 12.16
CA ALA A 263 -11.86 12.74 11.26
C ALA A 263 -12.23 12.20 9.88
N GLY A 264 -11.70 12.83 8.82
CA GLY A 264 -11.95 12.44 7.43
C GLY A 264 -13.20 13.06 6.80
N THR A 265 -13.97 13.83 7.54
CA THR A 265 -15.06 14.65 7.00
C THR A 265 -14.55 16.01 6.55
N VAL A 266 -15.25 16.70 5.67
CA VAL A 266 -14.79 17.95 5.04
C VAL A 266 -15.68 19.10 5.42
N VAL A 267 -15.12 20.24 5.83
CA VAL A 267 -15.85 21.48 6.03
C VAL A 267 -16.15 22.12 4.67
N GLU A 268 -17.40 22.12 4.25
CA GLU A 268 -17.82 22.72 2.97
C GLU A 268 -18.16 24.21 3.09
N GLU A 269 -18.67 24.64 4.26
CA GLU A 269 -19.05 26.03 4.51
C GLU A 269 -18.81 26.37 6.00
N GLY A 270 -18.43 27.60 6.28
CA GLY A 270 -18.16 28.10 7.61
C GLY A 270 -16.78 27.70 8.16
N GLU A 271 -16.57 27.89 9.44
CA GLU A 271 -15.38 27.45 10.16
C GLU A 271 -15.73 27.01 11.57
N ILE A 272 -15.01 26.04 12.09
CA ILE A 272 -15.19 25.51 13.44
C ILE A 272 -13.85 25.39 14.15
N THR A 273 -13.89 25.57 15.47
CA THR A 273 -12.80 25.17 16.35
C THR A 273 -13.28 23.95 17.11
N ILE A 274 -12.54 22.87 17.06
CA ILE A 274 -12.83 21.62 17.75
C ILE A 274 -11.87 21.42 18.92
N SER A 275 -12.36 20.88 20.01
CA SER A 275 -11.54 20.28 21.04
C SER A 275 -11.30 18.82 20.67
N VAL A 276 -10.03 18.45 20.52
CA VAL A 276 -9.64 17.10 20.11
C VAL A 276 -9.95 16.10 21.22
N ARG A 277 -10.79 15.12 20.94
CA ARG A 277 -11.15 14.07 21.91
C ARG A 277 -10.16 12.92 21.89
N SER A 278 -9.61 12.62 20.74
CA SER A 278 -8.68 11.52 20.54
C SER A 278 -7.63 11.89 19.50
N THR A 279 -6.38 11.71 19.88
CA THR A 279 -5.22 11.69 19.01
C THR A 279 -4.83 10.24 18.72
N ASN A 280 -3.66 9.96 18.20
CA ASN A 280 -3.16 8.63 17.82
C ASN A 280 -3.72 7.46 18.69
N GLY A 281 -4.40 6.50 18.07
CA GLY A 281 -4.85 5.24 18.67
C GLY A 281 -6.30 5.18 19.15
N GLY A 282 -7.09 6.25 19.04
CA GLY A 282 -8.47 6.29 19.54
C GLY A 282 -9.53 6.81 18.56
N SER A 283 -9.15 7.22 17.35
CA SER A 283 -10.14 7.64 16.34
C SER A 283 -10.93 6.43 15.83
N LYS A 284 -12.19 6.64 15.44
CA LYS A 284 -12.96 5.57 14.76
C LYS A 284 -12.21 5.00 13.56
N TYR A 285 -11.45 5.83 12.89
CA TYR A 285 -10.61 5.47 11.77
C TYR A 285 -9.44 4.55 12.17
N GLU A 286 -8.70 4.88 13.22
CA GLU A 286 -7.59 4.05 13.71
C GLU A 286 -8.08 2.72 14.29
N ASN A 287 -9.23 2.70 14.94
CA ASN A 287 -9.87 1.46 15.39
C ASN A 287 -10.23 0.55 14.20
N ILE A 288 -10.65 1.12 13.07
CA ILE A 288 -10.88 0.37 11.84
C ILE A 288 -9.55 -0.15 11.28
N VAL A 289 -8.50 0.69 11.23
CA VAL A 289 -7.14 0.28 10.81
C VAL A 289 -6.62 -0.82 11.72
N HIS A 290 -6.72 -0.68 13.03
CA HIS A 290 -6.28 -1.68 14.00
C HIS A 290 -7.08 -3.00 13.89
N MET A 291 -8.41 -2.93 13.68
CA MET A 291 -9.23 -4.12 13.41
C MET A 291 -8.80 -4.82 12.12
N ILE A 292 -8.43 -4.06 11.10
CA ILE A 292 -7.94 -4.60 9.84
C ILE A 292 -6.56 -5.23 10.03
N GLU A 293 -5.65 -4.58 10.76
CA GLU A 293 -4.34 -5.13 11.10
C GLU A 293 -4.44 -6.41 11.93
N GLU A 294 -5.37 -6.47 12.89
CA GLU A 294 -5.63 -7.71 13.63
C GLU A 294 -6.24 -8.80 12.74
N SER A 295 -7.14 -8.44 11.83
CA SER A 295 -7.71 -9.37 10.85
C SER A 295 -6.65 -9.89 9.87
N GLU A 296 -5.65 -9.08 9.53
CA GLU A 296 -4.56 -9.46 8.62
C GLU A 296 -3.52 -10.40 9.28
N LYS A 297 -3.41 -10.40 10.61
CA LYS A 297 -2.59 -11.41 11.33
C LYS A 297 -3.12 -12.83 11.12
N LEU A 298 -4.34 -12.99 10.63
CA LEU A 298 -4.90 -14.28 10.25
C LEU A 298 -4.37 -14.68 8.87
N LYS A 299 -3.57 -15.73 8.83
CA LYS A 299 -3.11 -16.36 7.59
C LYS A 299 -4.31 -16.63 6.67
N SER A 300 -4.08 -16.53 5.35
CA SER A 300 -5.04 -16.96 4.34
C SER A 300 -5.57 -18.37 4.64
N SER A 301 -6.82 -18.64 4.30
CA SER A 301 -7.42 -19.96 4.57
C SER A 301 -6.70 -21.06 3.77
N VAL A 302 -6.31 -20.77 2.53
CA VAL A 302 -5.54 -21.69 1.67
C VAL A 302 -4.12 -21.86 2.18
N GLU A 303 -3.47 -20.79 2.61
CA GLU A 303 -2.14 -20.86 3.23
C GLU A 303 -2.17 -21.66 4.54
N SER A 304 -3.19 -21.47 5.36
CA SER A 304 -3.41 -22.25 6.58
C SER A 304 -3.71 -23.71 6.27
N LYS A 305 -4.60 -24.00 5.29
CA LYS A 305 -4.89 -25.37 4.83
C LYS A 305 -3.67 -26.05 4.23
N ALA A 306 -2.88 -25.33 3.44
CA ALA A 306 -1.66 -25.86 2.83
C ALA A 306 -0.59 -26.13 3.89
N SER A 307 -0.40 -25.24 4.87
CA SER A 307 0.49 -25.45 6.00
C SER A 307 0.05 -26.67 6.83
N HIS A 308 -1.24 -26.78 7.12
CA HIS A 308 -1.79 -27.91 7.86
C HIS A 308 -1.65 -29.24 7.10
N LEU A 309 -1.86 -29.25 5.78
CA LEU A 309 -1.58 -30.40 4.91
C LEU A 309 -0.10 -30.79 4.94
N ALA A 310 0.79 -29.82 4.85
CA ALA A 310 2.22 -30.06 4.97
C ALA A 310 2.57 -30.70 6.31
N ASP A 311 2.03 -30.17 7.41
CA ASP A 311 2.23 -30.73 8.77
C ASP A 311 1.69 -32.18 8.87
N GLN A 312 0.52 -32.46 8.29
CA GLN A 312 -0.04 -33.81 8.26
C GLN A 312 0.81 -34.81 7.46
N LEU A 313 1.56 -34.37 6.46
CA LEU A 313 2.43 -35.22 5.66
C LEU A 313 3.76 -35.55 6.35
N VAL A 314 4.17 -34.78 7.36
CA VAL A 314 5.46 -34.97 8.06
C VAL A 314 5.60 -36.37 8.68
N PRO A 315 4.63 -36.91 9.42
CA PRO A 315 4.73 -38.27 9.97
C PRO A 315 4.93 -39.34 8.89
N TYR A 316 4.23 -39.19 7.76
CA TYR A 316 4.35 -40.15 6.63
C TYR A 316 5.71 -40.05 5.95
N SER A 317 6.26 -38.85 5.79
CA SER A 317 7.61 -38.64 5.24
C SER A 317 8.69 -39.21 6.15
N LEU A 318 8.56 -39.03 7.45
CA LEU A 318 9.48 -39.63 8.42
C LEU A 318 9.40 -41.17 8.46
N ALA A 319 8.17 -41.72 8.45
CA ALA A 319 7.94 -43.15 8.37
C ALA A 319 8.49 -43.74 7.06
N GLY A 320 8.22 -43.12 5.92
CA GLY A 320 8.74 -43.52 4.62
C GLY A 320 10.27 -43.52 4.58
N THR A 321 10.89 -42.49 5.18
CA THR A 321 12.35 -42.40 5.31
C THR A 321 12.92 -43.55 6.15
N ALA A 322 12.30 -43.85 7.28
CA ALA A 322 12.70 -44.96 8.16
C ALA A 322 12.55 -46.32 7.46
N LEU A 323 11.43 -46.56 6.80
CA LEU A 323 11.17 -47.78 6.00
C LEU A 323 12.20 -47.95 4.89
N THR A 324 12.46 -46.88 4.12
CA THR A 324 13.45 -46.90 3.03
C THR A 324 14.84 -47.22 3.57
N TYR A 325 15.22 -46.68 4.73
CA TYR A 325 16.49 -47.05 5.39
C TYR A 325 16.51 -48.50 5.81
N LEU A 326 15.45 -49.01 6.40
CA LEU A 326 15.36 -50.43 6.84
C LEU A 326 15.53 -51.39 5.67
N PHE A 327 14.87 -51.13 4.53
CA PHE A 327 14.91 -52.00 3.36
C PHE A 327 16.19 -51.84 2.53
N THR A 328 16.69 -50.65 2.37
CA THR A 328 17.84 -50.39 1.46
C THR A 328 19.17 -50.31 2.18
N ARG A 329 19.17 -50.11 3.50
CA ARG A 329 20.36 -49.81 4.32
C ARG A 329 21.20 -48.66 3.78
N ASN A 330 20.60 -47.84 2.93
CA ASN A 330 21.23 -46.73 2.25
C ASN A 330 20.66 -45.40 2.73
N VAL A 331 21.45 -44.69 3.53
CA VAL A 331 21.05 -43.38 4.11
C VAL A 331 20.79 -42.34 3.04
N THR A 332 21.52 -42.38 1.91
CA THR A 332 21.30 -41.40 0.82
C THR A 332 19.93 -41.58 0.16
N LYS A 333 19.50 -42.83 -0.05
CA LYS A 333 18.15 -43.12 -0.56
C LYS A 333 17.07 -42.74 0.46
N ALA A 334 17.29 -43.00 1.73
CA ALA A 334 16.39 -42.61 2.79
C ALA A 334 16.23 -41.08 2.87
N LEU A 335 17.34 -40.35 2.83
CA LEU A 335 17.34 -38.88 2.82
C LEU A 335 16.68 -38.30 1.58
N SER A 336 16.71 -38.98 0.43
CA SER A 336 16.01 -38.49 -0.78
C SER A 336 14.50 -38.37 -0.56
N ILE A 337 13.90 -39.24 0.29
CA ILE A 337 12.49 -39.13 0.67
C ILE A 337 12.28 -37.96 1.62
N LEU A 338 13.17 -37.79 2.60
CA LEU A 338 13.11 -36.69 3.54
C LEU A 338 13.30 -35.32 2.86
N MET A 339 14.07 -35.29 1.74
CA MET A 339 14.32 -34.09 0.96
C MET A 339 13.18 -33.72 -0.01
N VAL A 340 12.16 -34.58 -0.19
CA VAL A 340 10.92 -34.18 -0.85
C VAL A 340 10.16 -33.28 0.11
N ASP A 341 10.64 -32.06 0.20
CA ASP A 341 10.16 -31.07 1.15
C ASP A 341 9.02 -30.25 0.54
N TYR A 342 7.80 -30.67 0.84
CA TYR A 342 6.59 -29.92 0.53
C TYR A 342 6.58 -28.53 1.19
N SER A 343 7.27 -28.40 2.35
CA SER A 343 7.34 -27.16 3.11
C SER A 343 8.11 -26.07 2.36
N CYS A 344 9.28 -26.39 1.78
CA CYS A 344 10.03 -25.44 0.96
C CYS A 344 9.23 -24.96 -0.26
N ALA A 345 8.56 -25.90 -0.95
CA ALA A 345 7.74 -25.56 -2.11
C ALA A 345 6.57 -24.63 -1.72
N LEU A 346 5.85 -24.94 -0.64
CA LEU A 346 4.73 -24.14 -0.16
C LEU A 346 5.18 -22.78 0.38
N LYS A 347 6.23 -22.73 1.19
CA LYS A 347 6.79 -21.47 1.74
C LYS A 347 7.34 -20.53 0.66
N LEU A 348 7.71 -21.05 -0.52
CA LEU A 348 8.17 -20.22 -1.65
C LEU A 348 7.04 -19.87 -2.61
N SER A 349 6.21 -20.86 -2.99
CA SER A 349 5.22 -20.65 -4.05
C SER A 349 4.02 -19.84 -3.59
N MET A 350 3.54 -20.04 -2.36
CA MET A 350 2.35 -19.35 -1.86
C MET A 350 2.57 -17.83 -1.71
N PRO A 351 3.59 -17.35 -0.97
CA PRO A 351 3.82 -15.90 -0.89
C PRO A 351 4.10 -15.26 -2.24
N LEU A 352 4.80 -15.98 -3.14
CA LEU A 352 5.08 -15.46 -4.48
C LEU A 352 3.81 -15.34 -5.33
N SER A 353 2.92 -16.33 -5.26
CA SER A 353 1.62 -16.29 -5.94
C SER A 353 0.75 -15.16 -5.43
N VAL A 354 0.67 -14.98 -4.11
CA VAL A 354 -0.08 -13.88 -3.48
C VAL A 354 0.49 -12.52 -3.90
N LEU A 355 1.81 -12.35 -3.85
CA LEU A 355 2.45 -11.10 -4.32
C LEU A 355 2.19 -10.83 -5.79
N SER A 356 2.23 -11.86 -6.64
CA SER A 356 1.93 -11.73 -8.06
C SER A 356 0.49 -11.31 -8.30
N ALA A 357 -0.46 -11.96 -7.61
CA ALA A 357 -1.89 -11.64 -7.71
C ALA A 357 -2.21 -10.22 -7.22
N ILE A 358 -1.63 -9.78 -6.09
CA ILE A 358 -1.79 -8.41 -5.60
C ILE A 358 -1.22 -7.40 -6.61
N ASN A 359 -0.05 -7.68 -7.20
CA ASN A 359 0.53 -6.79 -8.21
C ASN A 359 -0.33 -6.73 -9.48
N GLU A 360 -0.92 -7.85 -9.90
CA GLU A 360 -1.81 -7.91 -11.06
C GLU A 360 -3.11 -7.14 -10.78
N ALA A 361 -3.74 -7.33 -9.62
CA ALA A 361 -4.91 -6.55 -9.20
C ALA A 361 -4.63 -5.04 -9.25
N GLY A 362 -3.44 -4.60 -8.85
CA GLY A 362 -2.99 -3.22 -8.96
C GLY A 362 -2.98 -2.67 -10.38
N THR A 363 -2.79 -3.52 -11.41
CA THR A 363 -2.88 -3.08 -12.82
C THR A 363 -4.31 -2.74 -13.25
N TYR A 364 -5.30 -3.28 -12.53
CA TYR A 364 -6.73 -2.98 -12.70
C TYR A 364 -7.24 -1.92 -11.72
N SER A 365 -6.33 -1.17 -11.09
CA SER A 365 -6.65 -0.15 -10.08
C SER A 365 -7.38 -0.72 -8.85
N ALA A 366 -7.19 -1.99 -8.56
CA ALA A 366 -7.73 -2.67 -7.40
C ALA A 366 -6.64 -2.88 -6.35
N THR A 367 -6.82 -2.32 -5.15
CA THR A 367 -5.93 -2.54 -4.01
C THR A 367 -6.46 -3.69 -3.17
N VAL A 368 -5.72 -4.79 -3.11
CA VAL A 368 -6.10 -5.96 -2.32
C VAL A 368 -5.30 -6.01 -1.03
N LYS A 369 -5.99 -6.14 0.09
CA LYS A 369 -5.43 -6.07 1.44
C LYS A 369 -4.70 -7.35 1.90
N GLY A 370 -4.56 -8.36 1.05
CA GLY A 370 -3.85 -9.60 1.35
C GLY A 370 -4.47 -10.83 0.69
N GLY A 371 -3.77 -11.96 0.79
CA GLY A 371 -4.16 -13.22 0.15
C GLY A 371 -5.54 -13.73 0.57
N LYS A 372 -5.90 -13.56 1.84
CA LYS A 372 -7.22 -13.93 2.37
C LYS A 372 -8.37 -13.25 1.62
N TYR A 373 -8.19 -11.98 1.24
CA TYR A 373 -9.22 -11.23 0.53
C TYR A 373 -9.29 -11.62 -0.95
N MET A 374 -8.17 -12.01 -1.57
CA MET A 374 -8.17 -12.58 -2.91
C MET A 374 -8.98 -13.87 -2.98
N GLU A 375 -8.82 -14.74 -1.98
CA GLU A 375 -9.59 -15.98 -1.86
C GLU A 375 -11.08 -15.70 -1.64
N ALA A 376 -11.40 -14.79 -0.72
CA ALA A 376 -12.77 -14.38 -0.44
C ALA A 376 -13.48 -13.81 -1.69
N ILE A 377 -12.77 -13.04 -2.51
CA ILE A 377 -13.30 -12.53 -3.78
C ILE A 377 -13.54 -13.69 -4.76
N ALA A 378 -12.62 -14.66 -4.84
CA ALA A 378 -12.75 -15.80 -5.74
C ALA A 378 -13.89 -16.75 -5.33
N GLU A 379 -14.20 -16.86 -4.04
CA GLU A 379 -15.26 -17.70 -3.50
C GLU A 379 -16.62 -16.97 -3.37
N ALA A 380 -16.66 -15.67 -3.66
CA ALA A 380 -17.86 -14.84 -3.48
C ALA A 380 -18.97 -15.28 -4.46
N ASP A 381 -20.12 -15.62 -3.93
CA ASP A 381 -21.36 -15.90 -4.66
C ASP A 381 -22.33 -14.72 -4.65
N THR A 382 -22.10 -13.77 -3.78
CA THR A 382 -22.97 -12.60 -3.57
C THR A 382 -22.12 -11.33 -3.55
N ILE A 383 -22.52 -10.30 -4.32
CA ILE A 383 -21.88 -9.00 -4.37
C ILE A 383 -22.86 -7.94 -3.89
N VAL A 384 -22.47 -7.20 -2.85
CA VAL A 384 -23.24 -6.08 -2.30
C VAL A 384 -22.58 -4.77 -2.72
N PHE A 385 -23.31 -3.98 -3.50
CA PHE A 385 -22.81 -2.67 -3.94
C PHE A 385 -23.34 -1.56 -3.02
N ASP A 386 -22.43 -0.69 -2.59
CA ASP A 386 -22.84 0.59 -2.04
C ASP A 386 -23.39 1.49 -3.15
N LYS A 387 -24.39 2.32 -2.82
CA LYS A 387 -25.00 3.21 -3.81
C LYS A 387 -24.13 4.44 -4.06
N THR A 388 -23.81 5.15 -2.97
CA THR A 388 -23.24 6.51 -3.08
C THR A 388 -21.72 6.47 -3.25
N GLY A 389 -21.23 7.06 -4.32
CA GLY A 389 -19.78 7.05 -4.63
C GLY A 389 -19.28 5.76 -5.29
N THR A 390 -20.08 4.67 -5.30
CA THR A 390 -19.79 3.41 -5.98
C THR A 390 -20.63 3.25 -7.25
N LEU A 391 -21.95 3.14 -7.13
CA LEU A 391 -22.86 3.09 -8.27
C LEU A 391 -23.19 4.48 -8.83
N THR A 392 -22.98 5.51 -8.05
CA THR A 392 -23.16 6.91 -8.41
C THR A 392 -21.84 7.68 -8.23
N LYS A 393 -21.70 8.81 -8.91
CA LYS A 393 -20.51 9.66 -8.78
C LYS A 393 -20.46 10.49 -7.49
N ALA A 394 -21.50 10.42 -6.63
CA ALA A 394 -21.67 11.28 -5.47
C ALA A 394 -21.57 12.80 -5.75
N GLU A 395 -21.71 13.19 -7.01
CA GLU A 395 -21.70 14.57 -7.45
C GLU A 395 -23.10 14.95 -7.92
N PRO A 396 -23.79 15.90 -7.25
CA PRO A 396 -25.06 16.41 -7.72
C PRO A 396 -24.91 17.02 -9.11
N THR A 397 -25.92 16.86 -9.95
CA THR A 397 -25.98 17.49 -11.28
C THR A 397 -27.36 18.11 -11.48
N VAL A 398 -27.40 19.27 -12.16
CA VAL A 398 -28.65 19.91 -12.53
C VAL A 398 -29.34 19.06 -13.59
N LYS A 399 -30.47 18.48 -13.25
CA LYS A 399 -31.28 17.66 -14.17
C LYS A 399 -32.16 18.52 -15.06
N GLN A 400 -32.79 19.54 -14.48
CA GLN A 400 -33.75 20.40 -15.18
C GLN A 400 -33.78 21.79 -14.52
N VAL A 401 -33.97 22.82 -15.33
CA VAL A 401 -34.24 24.18 -14.87
C VAL A 401 -35.68 24.50 -15.23
N VAL A 402 -36.47 24.95 -14.26
CA VAL A 402 -37.90 25.33 -14.49
C VAL A 402 -38.08 26.77 -14.04
N SER A 403 -38.49 27.60 -14.93
CA SER A 403 -38.77 29.01 -14.65
C SER A 403 -40.27 29.24 -14.48
N PHE A 404 -40.64 29.89 -13.38
CA PHE A 404 -42.03 30.20 -13.06
C PHE A 404 -42.40 31.68 -13.35
N ASN A 405 -41.40 32.53 -13.61
CA ASN A 405 -41.56 33.99 -13.73
C ASN A 405 -41.41 34.53 -15.14
N GLY A 406 -41.45 33.69 -16.17
CA GLY A 406 -41.25 34.10 -17.54
C GLY A 406 -39.78 34.41 -17.92
N LEU A 407 -38.84 34.28 -17.01
CA LEU A 407 -37.41 34.31 -17.28
C LEU A 407 -37.04 33.11 -18.16
N GLY A 408 -36.13 33.27 -19.08
CA GLY A 408 -35.55 32.16 -19.84
C GLY A 408 -34.81 31.21 -18.88
N GLU A 409 -34.89 29.88 -19.12
CA GLU A 409 -34.22 28.88 -18.31
C GLU A 409 -32.70 29.13 -18.18
N ASP A 410 -32.06 29.57 -19.27
CA ASP A 410 -30.62 29.88 -19.28
C ASP A 410 -30.29 31.13 -18.46
N GLU A 411 -31.15 32.14 -18.47
CA GLU A 411 -30.97 33.34 -17.65
C GLU A 411 -31.16 33.03 -16.16
N LEU A 412 -32.16 32.20 -15.81
CA LEU A 412 -32.37 31.75 -14.46
C LEU A 412 -31.13 30.94 -13.94
N LEU A 413 -30.62 30.01 -14.77
CA LEU A 413 -29.44 29.23 -14.43
C LEU A 413 -28.20 30.10 -14.27
N ARG A 414 -28.06 31.13 -15.13
CA ARG A 414 -26.98 32.12 -15.05
C ARG A 414 -27.01 32.89 -13.74
N ILE A 415 -28.19 33.40 -13.35
CA ILE A 415 -28.37 34.16 -12.10
C ILE A 415 -28.05 33.24 -10.91
N ALA A 416 -28.60 32.03 -10.88
CA ALA A 416 -28.35 31.06 -9.84
C ALA A 416 -26.85 30.73 -9.72
N ALA A 417 -26.17 30.49 -10.85
CA ALA A 417 -24.74 30.21 -10.87
C ALA A 417 -23.89 31.38 -10.37
N CYS A 418 -24.29 32.62 -10.68
CA CYS A 418 -23.60 33.81 -10.16
C CYS A 418 -23.74 33.94 -8.64
N LEU A 419 -24.88 33.62 -8.07
CA LEU A 419 -25.10 33.63 -6.63
C LEU A 419 -24.31 32.52 -5.92
N GLU A 420 -24.21 31.36 -6.56
CA GLU A 420 -23.55 30.16 -5.99
C GLU A 420 -22.05 30.09 -6.29
N GLU A 421 -21.49 30.96 -7.13
CA GLU A 421 -20.08 30.84 -7.58
C GLU A 421 -19.07 30.88 -6.43
N HIS A 422 -19.39 31.56 -5.34
CA HIS A 422 -18.49 31.71 -4.19
C HIS A 422 -18.71 30.66 -3.09
N PHE A 423 -19.73 29.80 -3.23
CA PHE A 423 -20.00 28.76 -2.25
C PHE A 423 -19.31 27.45 -2.62
N PRO A 424 -18.57 26.83 -1.69
CA PRO A 424 -17.76 25.63 -1.99
C PRO A 424 -18.56 24.31 -1.95
N HIS A 425 -19.84 24.32 -1.58
CA HIS A 425 -20.62 23.10 -1.40
C HIS A 425 -20.97 22.41 -2.74
N SER A 426 -21.28 21.12 -2.67
CA SER A 426 -21.50 20.26 -3.84
C SER A 426 -22.65 20.72 -4.73
N MET A 427 -23.72 21.26 -4.15
CA MET A 427 -24.88 21.78 -4.88
C MET A 427 -24.51 23.03 -5.70
N ALA A 428 -23.79 23.98 -5.09
CA ALA A 428 -23.28 25.15 -5.78
C ALA A 428 -22.40 24.78 -6.98
N LYS A 429 -21.47 23.84 -6.78
CA LYS A 429 -20.63 23.32 -7.87
C LYS A 429 -21.46 22.73 -9.00
N ALA A 430 -22.57 22.05 -8.70
CA ALA A 430 -23.49 21.50 -9.69
C ALA A 430 -24.15 22.58 -10.54
N VAL A 431 -24.65 23.65 -9.90
CA VAL A 431 -25.31 24.77 -10.58
C VAL A 431 -24.32 25.54 -11.44
N VAL A 432 -23.15 25.88 -10.88
CA VAL A 432 -22.08 26.57 -11.60
C VAL A 432 -21.54 25.71 -12.76
N GLY A 433 -21.37 24.41 -12.56
CA GLY A 433 -20.95 23.47 -13.60
C GLY A 433 -21.95 23.40 -14.76
N ALA A 434 -23.24 23.30 -14.46
CA ALA A 434 -24.31 23.30 -15.48
C ALA A 434 -24.33 24.60 -16.31
N ALA A 435 -24.17 25.74 -15.63
CA ALA A 435 -24.10 27.04 -16.31
C ALA A 435 -22.88 27.14 -17.25
N ARG A 436 -21.71 26.66 -16.83
CA ARG A 436 -20.51 26.62 -17.66
C ARG A 436 -20.64 25.73 -18.90
N ILE A 437 -21.27 24.57 -18.75
CA ILE A 437 -21.52 23.64 -19.86
C ILE A 437 -22.43 24.27 -20.90
N ARG A 438 -23.44 25.08 -20.49
CA ARG A 438 -24.32 25.82 -21.41
C ARG A 438 -23.67 27.09 -21.99
N ILE A 439 -22.38 27.32 -21.77
CA ILE A 439 -21.60 28.47 -22.30
C ILE A 439 -22.18 29.81 -21.81
N LEU A 440 -22.71 29.85 -20.59
CA LEU A 440 -23.27 31.06 -20.02
C LEU A 440 -22.16 31.96 -19.47
N SER A 441 -22.10 33.21 -19.91
CA SER A 441 -21.08 34.16 -19.46
C SER A 441 -21.35 34.64 -18.04
N MET A 442 -20.55 34.18 -17.07
CA MET A 442 -20.61 34.64 -15.68
C MET A 442 -19.91 35.99 -15.44
N ARG A 443 -19.06 36.46 -16.38
CA ARG A 443 -18.26 37.69 -16.21
C ARG A 443 -19.08 38.99 -16.08
N LYS A 444 -20.37 39.00 -16.44
CA LYS A 444 -21.24 40.18 -16.33
C LYS A 444 -21.90 40.37 -14.95
N CYS A 445 -21.78 39.43 -14.02
CA CYS A 445 -22.36 39.58 -12.69
C CYS A 445 -21.52 40.45 -11.73
N ILE A 446 -20.21 40.55 -11.97
CA ILE A 446 -19.25 41.25 -11.10
C ILE A 446 -19.22 42.78 -11.35
N GLN A 447 -19.90 43.28 -12.36
CA GLN A 447 -19.91 44.74 -12.73
C GLN A 447 -21.22 45.46 -12.39
N LYS A 448 -22.01 44.95 -11.49
CA LYS A 448 -23.15 45.63 -10.89
C LYS A 448 -23.10 45.46 -9.39
#